data_244c4a3c4df2287ae5f5223599e7314b
#
_entry.id   244c4a3c4df2287ae5f5223599e7314b
#
_cell.length_a   1.000
_cell.length_b   1.000
_cell.length_c   1.000
_cell.angle_alpha   90.00
_cell.angle_beta   90.00
_cell.angle_gamma   90.00
#
_symmetry.space_group_name_H-M   'P 1'
#
loop_
_entity.id
_entity.type
_entity.pdbx_description
1 polymer ?
#
loop_
_entity_poly.entity_id
_entity_poly.type
_entity_poly.pdbx_seq_one_letter_code
_entity_poly.pdbx_strand_id
1 'polypeptide(L)'
;MNKKNPENKKHNISEITIAASVIILVLTVITILSVIFYTTVTKRFDTNENEDVQSCRYHYAFIGNSNNSLDNMIYEAAYKEGLFHDAYVEYMGRNLDVSYTKVQLMDIAIDAKVDGIILNGDETEDLTKAIYDASIKDIPVITAGTDCSGSARKSYVGISYYTLGQEYGRQIARSVSDKTQTVLVLMSPNARNQGQNIIYSGLSDYLAKINIKNKFTISTQAVGDGTIFSAEEDISDIFADKKLPDIMVCLDETDTTCACQAIVDYNKVGSTMLLGYYRNDTILDAIRKNILSCSFTVDPKEIGIDCVDELNDYKSEGRITEYQTIGIEKIDSNNINSFINSEEDKDDEKDL
;
A
#
# COMPACT_ATOMS: atom_id res chain seq x y z
N MET A 1 3.64 75.34 -57.85
CA MET A 1 3.17 74.05 -58.35
C MET A 1 4.24 72.98 -58.12
N ASN A 2 4.16 72.24 -56.98
CA ASN A 2 5.17 71.25 -56.61
C ASN A 2 4.75 69.88 -57.13
N LYS A 3 5.44 69.39 -58.17
CA LYS A 3 5.29 68.01 -58.65
C LYS A 3 5.95 67.06 -57.65
N LYS A 4 5.14 66.30 -56.86
CA LYS A 4 5.64 65.16 -56.05
C LYS A 4 6.11 64.04 -56.99
N ASN A 5 7.35 63.65 -56.85
CA ASN A 5 8.04 62.62 -57.58
C ASN A 5 7.45 61.22 -57.30
N PRO A 6 6.98 60.43 -58.27
CA PRO A 6 6.33 59.12 -58.07
C PRO A 6 7.29 57.97 -57.67
N GLU A 7 8.63 58.17 -57.79
CA GLU A 7 9.62 57.14 -57.50
C GLU A 7 9.75 56.80 -55.99
N ASN A 8 9.51 57.80 -55.09
CA ASN A 8 9.61 57.55 -53.63
C ASN A 8 8.49 56.70 -53.07
N LYS A 9 7.36 56.53 -53.79
CA LYS A 9 6.21 55.75 -53.36
C LYS A 9 6.38 54.25 -53.64
N LYS A 10 7.13 53.91 -54.70
CA LYS A 10 7.42 52.49 -55.05
C LYS A 10 8.52 51.87 -54.13
N HIS A 11 9.47 52.68 -53.67
CA HIS A 11 10.54 52.19 -52.79
C HIS A 11 9.99 51.86 -51.39
N ASN A 12 9.14 52.68 -50.82
CA ASN A 12 8.49 52.45 -49.52
C ASN A 12 7.53 51.23 -49.52
N ILE A 13 6.85 50.92 -50.62
CA ILE A 13 5.97 49.76 -50.76
C ILE A 13 6.78 48.47 -50.80
N SER A 14 7.94 48.45 -51.45
CA SER A 14 8.81 47.28 -51.52
C SER A 14 9.46 46.97 -50.16
N GLU A 15 9.85 47.95 -49.36
CA GLU A 15 10.40 47.78 -48.02
C GLU A 15 9.36 47.28 -47.04
N ILE A 16 8.09 47.76 -47.12
CA ILE A 16 6.99 47.30 -46.29
C ILE A 16 6.63 45.85 -46.64
N THR A 17 6.64 45.46 -47.93
CA THR A 17 6.34 44.09 -48.32
C THR A 17 7.45 43.12 -47.93
N ILE A 18 8.72 43.53 -47.99
CA ILE A 18 9.86 42.73 -47.51
C ILE A 18 9.77 42.56 -45.98
N ALA A 19 9.51 43.64 -45.22
CA ALA A 19 9.35 43.58 -43.77
C ALA A 19 8.19 42.66 -43.37
N ALA A 20 7.03 42.75 -44.04
CA ALA A 20 5.89 41.88 -43.82
C ALA A 20 6.22 40.39 -44.10
N SER A 21 6.96 40.12 -45.19
CA SER A 21 7.39 38.76 -45.52
C SER A 21 8.35 38.17 -44.49
N VAL A 22 9.26 38.98 -43.95
CA VAL A 22 10.18 38.56 -42.86
C VAL A 22 9.38 38.28 -41.56
N ILE A 23 8.41 39.11 -41.20
CA ILE A 23 7.58 38.89 -40.02
C ILE A 23 6.79 37.56 -40.16
N ILE A 24 6.19 37.33 -41.33
CA ILE A 24 5.47 36.07 -41.60
C ILE A 24 6.40 34.87 -41.50
N LEU A 25 7.61 34.95 -42.05
CA LEU A 25 8.61 33.90 -41.95
C LEU A 25 9.00 33.60 -40.49
N VAL A 26 9.22 34.65 -39.69
CA VAL A 26 9.56 34.50 -38.28
C VAL A 26 8.39 33.86 -37.49
N LEU A 27 7.16 34.29 -37.73
CA LEU A 27 5.97 33.68 -37.10
C LEU A 27 5.79 32.22 -37.49
N THR A 28 6.01 31.85 -38.75
CA THR A 28 5.96 30.44 -39.18
C THR A 28 7.06 29.60 -38.52
N VAL A 29 8.27 30.10 -38.38
CA VAL A 29 9.34 29.41 -37.65
C VAL A 29 8.99 29.22 -36.17
N ILE A 30 8.45 30.25 -35.53
CA ILE A 30 8.05 30.17 -34.12
C ILE A 30 6.92 29.13 -33.95
N THR A 31 5.90 29.09 -34.84
CA THR A 31 4.84 28.08 -34.77
C THR A 31 5.35 26.67 -34.98
N ILE A 32 6.30 26.46 -35.93
CA ILE A 32 6.91 25.14 -36.14
C ILE A 32 7.71 24.72 -34.91
N LEU A 33 8.52 25.62 -34.34
CA LEU A 33 9.26 25.34 -33.11
C LEU A 33 8.34 25.06 -31.93
N SER A 34 7.22 25.76 -31.77
CA SER A 34 6.20 25.49 -30.75
C SER A 34 5.56 24.12 -30.93
N VAL A 35 5.25 23.70 -32.15
CA VAL A 35 4.70 22.39 -32.44
C VAL A 35 5.73 21.30 -32.15
N ILE A 36 7.00 21.50 -32.57
CA ILE A 36 8.08 20.54 -32.26
C ILE A 36 8.31 20.45 -30.75
N PHE A 37 8.32 21.57 -30.04
CA PHE A 37 8.45 21.61 -28.60
C PHE A 37 7.28 20.87 -27.94
N TYR A 38 6.05 21.18 -28.32
CA TYR A 38 4.86 20.50 -27.80
C TYR A 38 4.91 18.98 -28.05
N THR A 39 5.24 18.54 -29.29
CA THR A 39 5.36 17.11 -29.61
C THR A 39 6.52 16.43 -28.90
N THR A 40 7.61 17.15 -28.62
CA THR A 40 8.76 16.60 -27.87
C THR A 40 8.44 16.50 -26.38
N VAL A 41 7.72 17.47 -25.83
CA VAL A 41 7.26 17.43 -24.43
C VAL A 41 6.21 16.33 -24.25
N THR A 42 5.21 16.25 -25.11
CA THR A 42 4.20 15.18 -25.05
C THR A 42 4.82 13.79 -25.22
N LYS A 43 5.79 13.61 -26.14
CA LYS A 43 6.52 12.34 -26.28
C LYS A 43 7.40 11.99 -25.07
N ARG A 44 7.82 12.95 -24.24
CA ARG A 44 8.51 12.64 -22.98
C ARG A 44 7.54 12.20 -21.87
N PHE A 45 6.28 12.55 -21.97
CA PHE A 45 5.22 12.00 -21.10
C PHE A 45 4.66 10.67 -21.63
N ASP A 46 4.90 10.33 -22.90
CA ASP A 46 4.53 9.08 -23.56
C ASP A 46 5.62 7.98 -23.45
N THR A 47 6.48 8.04 -22.46
CA THR A 47 7.47 6.99 -22.25
C THR A 47 6.82 5.74 -21.64
N ASN A 48 6.58 4.77 -22.47
CA ASN A 48 6.53 3.31 -22.24
C ASN A 48 5.38 2.68 -21.43
N GLU A 49 4.38 3.41 -20.93
CA GLU A 49 3.23 2.77 -20.26
C GLU A 49 1.90 2.89 -21.04
N ASN A 50 1.86 3.58 -22.18
CA ASN A 50 0.61 4.00 -22.81
C ASN A 50 0.10 3.15 -24.00
N GLU A 51 0.82 2.14 -24.47
CA GLU A 51 0.29 1.30 -25.56
C GLU A 51 -0.83 0.37 -25.08
N ASP A 52 -0.79 -0.06 -23.83
CA ASP A 52 -1.79 -0.96 -23.25
C ASP A 52 -3.06 -0.24 -22.75
N VAL A 53 -2.93 1.03 -22.34
CA VAL A 53 -4.01 1.83 -21.73
C VAL A 53 -5.10 2.23 -22.72
N GLN A 54 -4.79 2.39 -24.00
CA GLN A 54 -5.75 2.89 -25.01
C GLN A 54 -6.82 1.87 -25.44
N SER A 55 -6.70 0.61 -25.03
CA SER A 55 -7.61 -0.46 -25.47
C SER A 55 -8.49 -1.05 -24.38
N CYS A 56 -8.19 -0.80 -23.09
CA CYS A 56 -8.92 -1.42 -22.00
C CYS A 56 -10.36 -0.88 -21.86
N ARG A 57 -11.29 -1.81 -21.61
CA ARG A 57 -12.71 -1.52 -21.44
C ARG A 57 -13.03 -0.88 -20.11
N TYR A 58 -12.30 -1.25 -19.05
CA TYR A 58 -12.50 -0.77 -17.69
C TYR A 58 -11.28 -0.01 -17.19
N HIS A 59 -11.54 1.00 -16.35
CA HIS A 59 -10.52 1.76 -15.65
C HIS A 59 -10.73 1.62 -14.15
N TYR A 60 -9.83 0.95 -13.46
CA TYR A 60 -9.82 0.82 -12.00
C TYR A 60 -8.76 1.71 -11.37
N ALA A 61 -9.10 2.32 -10.25
CA ALA A 61 -8.16 3.12 -9.46
C ALA A 61 -7.62 2.28 -8.29
N PHE A 62 -6.29 2.21 -8.13
CA PHE A 62 -5.65 1.69 -6.94
C PHE A 62 -5.22 2.86 -6.05
N ILE A 63 -5.63 2.86 -4.78
CA ILE A 63 -5.33 3.89 -3.80
C ILE A 63 -4.66 3.24 -2.58
N GLY A 64 -3.35 3.45 -2.46
CA GLY A 64 -2.49 2.92 -1.41
C GLY A 64 -1.39 3.91 -1.03
N ASN A 65 -0.42 3.44 -0.26
CA ASN A 65 0.78 4.19 0.08
C ASN A 65 1.96 3.72 -0.78
N SER A 66 2.41 4.55 -1.72
CA SER A 66 3.51 4.23 -2.64
C SER A 66 4.86 3.97 -1.94
N ASN A 67 5.00 4.38 -0.69
CA ASN A 67 6.18 4.08 0.14
C ASN A 67 6.05 2.74 0.89
N ASN A 68 4.90 2.06 0.80
CA ASN A 68 4.67 0.77 1.44
C ASN A 68 4.91 -0.36 0.43
N SER A 69 5.82 -1.29 0.76
CA SER A 69 6.19 -2.40 -0.10
C SER A 69 5.00 -3.34 -0.37
N LEU A 70 4.15 -3.60 0.64
CA LEU A 70 2.96 -4.44 0.50
C LEU A 70 1.98 -3.84 -0.52
N ASP A 71 1.67 -2.54 -0.41
CA ASP A 71 0.75 -1.86 -1.33
C ASP A 71 1.28 -1.89 -2.77
N ASN A 72 2.58 -1.70 -2.95
CA ASN A 72 3.21 -1.79 -4.28
C ASN A 72 3.09 -3.20 -4.87
N MET A 73 3.31 -4.25 -4.06
CA MET A 73 3.19 -5.63 -4.54
C MET A 73 1.74 -6.02 -4.85
N ILE A 74 0.76 -5.54 -4.07
CA ILE A 74 -0.67 -5.70 -4.35
C ILE A 74 -1.02 -5.01 -5.68
N TYR A 75 -0.56 -3.76 -5.85
CA TYR A 75 -0.80 -3.03 -7.10
C TYR A 75 -0.21 -3.73 -8.32
N GLU A 76 1.05 -4.17 -8.27
CA GLU A 76 1.69 -4.87 -9.40
C GLU A 76 0.93 -6.14 -9.82
N ALA A 77 0.38 -6.85 -8.85
CA ALA A 77 -0.46 -8.01 -9.13
C ALA A 77 -1.81 -7.59 -9.71
N ALA A 78 -2.47 -6.59 -9.12
CA ALA A 78 -3.73 -6.05 -9.61
C ALA A 78 -3.60 -5.46 -11.02
N TYR A 79 -2.50 -4.78 -11.33
CA TYR A 79 -2.22 -4.26 -12.67
C TYR A 79 -2.12 -5.37 -13.70
N LYS A 80 -1.35 -6.43 -13.40
CA LYS A 80 -1.18 -7.57 -14.32
C LYS A 80 -2.50 -8.31 -14.52
N GLU A 81 -3.25 -8.58 -13.45
CA GLU A 81 -4.55 -9.25 -13.52
C GLU A 81 -5.58 -8.39 -14.26
N GLY A 82 -5.56 -7.07 -14.06
CA GLY A 82 -6.41 -6.13 -14.79
C GLY A 82 -6.30 -6.29 -16.29
N LEU A 83 -5.09 -6.40 -16.81
CA LEU A 83 -4.85 -6.58 -18.25
C LEU A 83 -5.48 -7.87 -18.81
N PHE A 84 -5.55 -8.96 -18.04
CA PHE A 84 -6.24 -10.19 -18.44
C PHE A 84 -7.77 -10.01 -18.50
N HIS A 85 -8.31 -9.06 -17.75
CA HIS A 85 -9.75 -8.73 -17.68
C HIS A 85 -10.14 -7.50 -18.51
N ASP A 86 -9.30 -7.06 -19.46
CA ASP A 86 -9.54 -5.86 -20.26
C ASP A 86 -9.76 -4.61 -19.40
N ALA A 87 -9.01 -4.51 -18.29
CA ALA A 87 -9.05 -3.42 -17.32
C ALA A 87 -7.66 -2.82 -17.10
N TYR A 88 -7.58 -1.50 -17.14
CA TYR A 88 -6.39 -0.77 -16.73
C TYR A 88 -6.50 -0.40 -15.24
N VAL A 89 -5.52 -0.80 -14.45
CA VAL A 89 -5.44 -0.42 -13.03
C VAL A 89 -4.42 0.70 -12.87
N GLU A 90 -4.89 1.90 -12.52
CA GLU A 90 -4.04 3.07 -12.29
C GLU A 90 -3.68 3.21 -10.81
N TYR A 91 -2.39 3.34 -10.47
CA TYR A 91 -1.97 3.72 -9.13
C TYR A 91 -2.15 5.23 -8.95
N MET A 92 -3.25 5.63 -8.32
CA MET A 92 -3.59 7.04 -8.14
C MET A 92 -2.54 7.79 -7.32
N GLY A 93 -2.04 8.87 -7.88
CA GLY A 93 -1.12 9.77 -7.19
C GLY A 93 0.36 9.33 -7.12
N ARG A 94 0.71 8.12 -7.61
CA ARG A 94 2.10 7.59 -7.53
C ARG A 94 3.14 8.50 -8.18
N ASN A 95 2.81 9.11 -9.32
CA ASN A 95 3.72 9.92 -10.13
C ASN A 95 3.52 11.43 -9.98
N LEU A 96 2.83 11.87 -8.93
CA LEU A 96 2.57 13.29 -8.69
C LEU A 96 3.63 13.87 -7.75
N ASP A 97 4.08 15.09 -8.05
CA ASP A 97 5.05 15.82 -7.22
C ASP A 97 4.50 16.24 -5.84
N VAL A 98 3.20 16.13 -5.66
CA VAL A 98 2.47 16.53 -4.44
C VAL A 98 1.82 15.31 -3.82
N SER A 99 2.02 15.13 -2.51
CA SER A 99 1.35 14.06 -1.75
C SER A 99 -0.12 14.41 -1.52
N TYR A 100 -1.01 13.50 -1.90
CA TYR A 100 -2.44 13.56 -1.65
C TYR A 100 -2.83 12.57 -0.55
N THR A 101 -3.84 12.93 0.24
CA THR A 101 -4.46 11.99 1.18
C THR A 101 -5.31 10.94 0.44
N LYS A 102 -5.57 9.78 1.05
CA LYS A 102 -6.47 8.77 0.48
C LYS A 102 -7.84 9.35 0.11
N VAL A 103 -8.39 10.23 0.94
CA VAL A 103 -9.67 10.90 0.70
C VAL A 103 -9.60 11.77 -0.56
N GLN A 104 -8.55 12.55 -0.73
CA GLN A 104 -8.37 13.37 -1.94
C GLN A 104 -8.20 12.50 -3.20
N LEU A 105 -7.50 11.38 -3.09
CA LEU A 105 -7.37 10.43 -4.21
C LEU A 105 -8.70 9.75 -4.53
N MET A 106 -9.52 9.45 -3.52
CA MET A 106 -10.90 8.97 -3.70
C MET A 106 -11.75 9.99 -4.47
N ASP A 107 -11.69 11.28 -4.08
CA ASP A 107 -12.41 12.36 -4.77
C ASP A 107 -11.98 12.44 -6.26
N ILE A 108 -10.67 12.38 -6.52
CA ILE A 108 -10.13 12.39 -7.90
C ILE A 108 -10.64 11.19 -8.70
N ALA A 109 -10.61 9.97 -8.12
CA ALA A 109 -11.09 8.76 -8.78
C ALA A 109 -12.61 8.84 -9.09
N ILE A 110 -13.40 9.37 -8.15
CA ILE A 110 -14.84 9.57 -8.32
C ILE A 110 -15.12 10.59 -9.45
N ASP A 111 -14.39 11.71 -9.47
CA ASP A 111 -14.55 12.73 -10.51
C ASP A 111 -14.08 12.25 -11.89
N ALA A 112 -13.05 11.40 -11.94
CA ALA A 112 -12.59 10.72 -13.15
C ALA A 112 -13.57 9.64 -13.62
N LYS A 113 -14.56 9.28 -12.81
CA LYS A 113 -15.58 8.25 -13.10
C LYS A 113 -14.95 6.90 -13.43
N VAL A 114 -14.01 6.47 -12.61
CA VAL A 114 -13.42 5.14 -12.74
C VAL A 114 -14.47 4.06 -12.57
N ASP A 115 -14.23 2.90 -13.14
CA ASP A 115 -15.18 1.77 -13.10
C ASP A 115 -15.17 1.02 -11.75
N GLY A 116 -14.12 1.17 -10.95
CA GLY A 116 -13.99 0.59 -9.63
C GLY A 116 -12.77 1.12 -8.90
N ILE A 117 -12.73 0.93 -7.59
CA ILE A 117 -11.63 1.40 -6.73
C ILE A 117 -11.14 0.25 -5.86
N ILE A 118 -9.82 0.00 -5.89
CA ILE A 118 -9.10 -0.86 -4.95
C ILE A 118 -8.40 0.07 -3.95
N LEU A 119 -8.75 -0.06 -2.67
CA LEU A 119 -8.36 0.89 -1.63
C LEU A 119 -7.66 0.18 -0.48
N ASN A 120 -6.43 0.56 -0.16
CA ASN A 120 -5.87 0.24 1.16
C ASN A 120 -6.66 1.02 2.21
N GLY A 121 -7.55 0.32 2.95
CA GLY A 121 -8.51 0.92 3.87
C GLY A 121 -7.86 1.50 5.14
N ASP A 122 -8.67 2.22 5.90
CA ASP A 122 -8.48 2.54 7.32
C ASP A 122 -9.85 2.86 7.94
N GLU A 123 -9.93 2.86 9.28
CA GLU A 123 -11.18 3.03 10.03
C GLU A 123 -11.49 4.52 10.33
N THR A 124 -11.10 5.45 9.47
CA THR A 124 -11.39 6.88 9.66
C THR A 124 -12.78 7.25 9.14
N GLU A 125 -13.41 8.24 9.79
CA GLU A 125 -14.73 8.73 9.38
C GLU A 125 -14.71 9.37 7.98
N ASP A 126 -13.61 10.08 7.67
CA ASP A 126 -13.44 10.75 6.39
C ASP A 126 -13.34 9.74 5.24
N LEU A 127 -12.61 8.63 5.43
CA LEU A 127 -12.51 7.58 4.43
C LEU A 127 -13.84 6.81 4.28
N THR A 128 -14.51 6.53 5.40
CA THR A 128 -15.86 5.92 5.41
C THR A 128 -16.84 6.76 4.58
N LYS A 129 -16.79 8.09 4.72
CA LYS A 129 -17.60 9.01 3.94
C LYS A 129 -17.22 9.00 2.46
N ALA A 130 -15.92 9.04 2.12
CA ALA A 130 -15.45 9.00 0.73
C ALA A 130 -15.89 7.71 0.03
N ILE A 131 -15.85 6.56 0.72
CA ILE A 131 -16.38 5.28 0.19
C ILE A 131 -17.90 5.36 -0.04
N TYR A 132 -18.65 6.00 0.87
CA TYR A 132 -20.07 6.23 0.67
C TYR A 132 -20.33 7.13 -0.55
N ASP A 133 -19.56 8.21 -0.73
CA ASP A 133 -19.67 9.12 -1.87
C ASP A 133 -19.38 8.40 -3.21
N ALA A 134 -18.44 7.44 -3.25
CA ALA A 134 -18.23 6.56 -4.39
C ALA A 134 -19.45 5.66 -4.64
N SER A 135 -20.04 5.10 -3.58
CA SER A 135 -21.18 4.17 -3.69
C SER A 135 -22.44 4.83 -4.27
N ILE A 136 -22.72 6.10 -3.96
CA ILE A 136 -23.84 6.86 -4.54
C ILE A 136 -23.63 7.24 -6.01
N LYS A 137 -22.39 7.08 -6.53
CA LYS A 137 -22.03 7.22 -7.94
C LYS A 137 -21.93 5.89 -8.67
N ASP A 138 -22.39 4.80 -8.04
CA ASP A 138 -22.30 3.44 -8.57
C ASP A 138 -20.86 2.97 -8.86
N ILE A 139 -19.86 3.53 -8.17
CA ILE A 139 -18.47 3.10 -8.24
C ILE A 139 -18.22 2.11 -7.09
N PRO A 140 -18.00 0.82 -7.39
CA PRO A 140 -17.68 -0.18 -6.38
C PRO A 140 -16.30 0.08 -5.77
N VAL A 141 -16.22 -0.04 -4.44
CA VAL A 141 -14.97 0.05 -3.70
C VAL A 141 -14.68 -1.30 -3.06
N ILE A 142 -13.49 -1.83 -3.28
CA ILE A 142 -12.94 -3.01 -2.62
C ILE A 142 -11.79 -2.56 -1.73
N THR A 143 -11.82 -2.92 -0.45
CA THR A 143 -10.69 -2.68 0.45
C THR A 143 -9.70 -3.83 0.37
N ALA A 144 -8.41 -3.51 0.28
CA ALA A 144 -7.31 -4.45 0.06
C ALA A 144 -6.30 -4.42 1.22
N GLY A 145 -6.00 -5.57 1.81
CA GLY A 145 -5.04 -5.71 2.90
C GLY A 145 -5.53 -5.15 4.24
N THR A 146 -5.86 -3.87 4.29
CA THR A 146 -6.48 -3.21 5.44
C THR A 146 -7.92 -2.83 5.13
N ASP A 147 -8.84 -3.07 6.07
CA ASP A 147 -10.27 -2.85 5.88
C ASP A 147 -10.74 -1.45 6.31
N CYS A 148 -11.97 -1.10 5.89
CA CYS A 148 -12.81 -0.02 6.39
C CYS A 148 -14.21 -0.62 6.64
N SER A 149 -14.33 -1.42 7.71
CA SER A 149 -15.42 -2.36 7.94
C SER A 149 -16.80 -1.69 8.09
N GLY A 150 -16.84 -0.47 8.61
CA GLY A 150 -18.07 0.32 8.78
C GLY A 150 -18.53 1.09 7.55
N SER A 151 -17.90 0.91 6.39
CA SER A 151 -18.16 1.68 5.17
C SER A 151 -19.13 0.99 4.20
N ALA A 152 -19.45 1.69 3.12
CA ALA A 152 -20.26 1.17 2.01
C ALA A 152 -19.44 0.36 0.97
N ARG A 153 -18.23 -0.12 1.32
CA ARG A 153 -17.43 -0.97 0.46
C ARG A 153 -18.19 -2.21 0.02
N LYS A 154 -17.84 -2.76 -1.12
CA LYS A 154 -18.51 -3.96 -1.65
C LYS A 154 -17.88 -5.25 -1.16
N SER A 155 -16.53 -5.29 -1.09
CA SER A 155 -15.76 -6.42 -0.60
C SER A 155 -14.55 -5.96 0.19
N TYR A 156 -14.06 -6.79 1.08
CA TYR A 156 -12.72 -6.73 1.67
C TYR A 156 -11.93 -7.95 1.21
N VAL A 157 -10.76 -7.71 0.65
CA VAL A 157 -9.80 -8.75 0.28
C VAL A 157 -8.59 -8.67 1.19
N GLY A 158 -8.38 -9.69 2.02
CA GLY A 158 -7.29 -9.70 2.97
C GLY A 158 -7.40 -10.84 3.98
N ILE A 159 -6.68 -10.73 5.10
CA ILE A 159 -6.66 -11.78 6.12
C ILE A 159 -7.82 -11.67 7.10
N SER A 160 -8.20 -12.80 7.67
CA SER A 160 -9.04 -12.80 8.86
C SER A 160 -8.21 -12.43 10.09
N TYR A 161 -8.40 -11.23 10.62
CA TYR A 161 -7.74 -10.77 11.85
C TYR A 161 -7.99 -11.68 13.05
N TYR A 162 -9.20 -12.26 13.15
CA TYR A 162 -9.50 -13.23 14.19
C TYR A 162 -8.66 -14.51 14.05
N THR A 163 -8.50 -15.01 12.81
CA THR A 163 -7.66 -16.18 12.53
C THR A 163 -6.19 -15.88 12.80
N LEU A 164 -5.69 -14.69 12.44
CA LEU A 164 -4.34 -14.25 12.79
C LEU A 164 -4.13 -14.25 14.31
N GLY A 165 -5.10 -13.74 15.07
CA GLY A 165 -5.08 -13.81 16.52
C GLY A 165 -4.99 -15.24 17.06
N GLN A 166 -5.74 -16.17 16.48
CA GLN A 166 -5.65 -17.58 16.85
C GLN A 166 -4.27 -18.19 16.53
N GLU A 167 -3.63 -17.78 15.44
CA GLU A 167 -2.28 -18.23 15.11
C GLU A 167 -1.24 -17.70 16.12
N TYR A 168 -1.32 -16.44 16.56
CA TYR A 168 -0.52 -15.96 17.68
C TYR A 168 -0.79 -16.76 18.97
N GLY A 169 -2.06 -16.98 19.31
CA GLY A 169 -2.43 -17.82 20.45
C GLY A 169 -1.83 -19.23 20.38
N ARG A 170 -1.77 -19.81 19.19
CA ARG A 170 -1.17 -21.13 18.95
C ARG A 170 0.35 -21.11 19.18
N GLN A 171 1.07 -20.06 18.78
CA GLN A 171 2.51 -19.95 19.04
C GLN A 171 2.77 -19.73 20.54
N ILE A 172 2.00 -18.87 21.21
CA ILE A 172 2.08 -18.65 22.65
C ILE A 172 1.85 -19.97 23.40
N ALA A 173 0.85 -20.74 23.01
CA ALA A 173 0.56 -22.04 23.62
C ALA A 173 1.73 -23.04 23.57
N ARG A 174 2.56 -22.99 22.53
CA ARG A 174 3.74 -23.83 22.39
C ARG A 174 4.86 -23.50 23.39
N SER A 175 4.85 -22.29 23.95
CA SER A 175 5.84 -21.82 24.94
C SER A 175 5.40 -22.03 26.39
N VAL A 176 4.20 -22.65 26.61
CA VAL A 176 3.65 -22.83 27.97
C VAL A 176 4.65 -23.47 28.93
N SER A 177 4.81 -22.91 30.10
CA SER A 177 5.68 -23.41 31.16
C SER A 177 4.93 -23.70 32.46
N ASP A 178 5.64 -24.21 33.48
CA ASP A 178 5.04 -24.43 34.80
C ASP A 178 4.72 -23.11 35.52
N LYS A 179 5.40 -22.03 35.18
CA LYS A 179 5.18 -20.69 35.75
C LYS A 179 4.20 -19.90 34.89
N THR A 180 3.46 -18.99 35.50
CA THR A 180 2.69 -17.99 34.77
C THR A 180 3.63 -17.07 34.01
N GLN A 181 3.40 -16.95 32.69
CA GLN A 181 4.19 -16.13 31.80
C GLN A 181 3.44 -14.82 31.47
N THR A 182 4.23 -13.77 31.23
CA THR A 182 3.71 -12.46 30.83
C THR A 182 3.75 -12.33 29.31
N VAL A 183 2.63 -11.91 28.71
CA VAL A 183 2.48 -11.62 27.28
C VAL A 183 2.18 -10.13 27.12
N LEU A 184 3.01 -9.43 26.35
CA LEU A 184 2.75 -8.05 25.96
C LEU A 184 2.40 -8.01 24.47
N VAL A 185 1.24 -7.45 24.15
CA VAL A 185 0.80 -7.21 22.78
C VAL A 185 0.98 -5.73 22.48
N LEU A 186 1.83 -5.40 21.51
CA LEU A 186 2.02 -4.04 21.02
C LEU A 186 0.84 -3.67 20.12
N MET A 187 0.25 -2.51 20.36
CA MET A 187 -0.93 -2.05 19.63
C MET A 187 -0.73 -0.60 19.19
N SER A 188 -1.30 -0.24 18.06
CA SER A 188 -1.36 1.15 17.62
C SER A 188 -2.13 2.01 18.64
N PRO A 189 -1.73 3.25 18.91
CA PRO A 189 -2.43 4.17 19.79
C PRO A 189 -3.79 4.60 19.23
N ASN A 190 -4.06 4.33 17.95
CA ASN A 190 -5.35 4.61 17.37
C ASN A 190 -6.42 3.66 17.93
N ALA A 191 -7.21 4.16 18.87
CA ALA A 191 -8.29 3.41 19.53
C ALA A 191 -9.36 2.84 18.55
N ARG A 192 -9.38 3.32 17.31
CA ARG A 192 -10.28 2.85 16.25
C ARG A 192 -9.71 1.70 15.43
N ASN A 193 -8.51 1.21 15.73
CA ASN A 193 -7.94 0.05 15.04
C ASN A 193 -8.69 -1.23 15.45
N GLN A 194 -9.84 -1.47 14.82
CA GLN A 194 -10.69 -2.63 15.09
C GLN A 194 -9.98 -3.94 14.76
N GLY A 195 -9.14 -3.96 13.71
CA GLY A 195 -8.36 -5.13 13.31
C GLY A 195 -7.49 -5.65 14.45
N GLN A 196 -6.70 -4.79 15.10
CA GLN A 196 -5.85 -5.21 16.22
C GLN A 196 -6.65 -5.70 17.43
N ASN A 197 -7.81 -5.11 17.72
CA ASN A 197 -8.70 -5.60 18.77
C ASN A 197 -9.27 -6.98 18.45
N ILE A 198 -9.57 -7.26 17.18
CA ILE A 198 -10.02 -8.58 16.71
C ILE A 198 -8.90 -9.60 16.82
N ILE A 199 -7.65 -9.25 16.48
CA ILE A 199 -6.46 -10.10 16.68
C ILE A 199 -6.31 -10.45 18.16
N TYR A 200 -6.38 -9.47 19.06
CA TYR A 200 -6.31 -9.71 20.50
C TYR A 200 -7.41 -10.66 20.99
N SER A 201 -8.65 -10.49 20.49
CA SER A 201 -9.76 -11.36 20.82
C SER A 201 -9.50 -12.80 20.35
N GLY A 202 -9.07 -13.00 19.11
CA GLY A 202 -8.74 -14.31 18.56
C GLY A 202 -7.65 -15.04 19.36
N LEU A 203 -6.60 -14.30 19.75
CA LEU A 203 -5.51 -14.80 20.59
C LEU A 203 -6.04 -15.24 21.96
N SER A 204 -6.80 -14.39 22.63
CA SER A 204 -7.37 -14.65 23.97
C SER A 204 -8.33 -15.85 23.95
N ASP A 205 -9.19 -15.93 22.95
CA ASP A 205 -10.16 -17.00 22.78
C ASP A 205 -9.49 -18.35 22.49
N TYR A 206 -8.42 -18.35 21.69
CA TYR A 206 -7.65 -19.58 21.45
C TYR A 206 -7.08 -20.15 22.74
N LEU A 207 -6.42 -19.31 23.56
CA LEU A 207 -5.84 -19.76 24.84
C LEU A 207 -6.91 -20.19 25.84
N ALA A 208 -8.08 -19.55 25.83
CA ALA A 208 -9.22 -19.95 26.65
C ALA A 208 -9.81 -21.30 26.21
N LYS A 209 -9.96 -21.52 24.90
CA LYS A 209 -10.50 -22.75 24.31
C LYS A 209 -9.68 -24.01 24.68
N ILE A 210 -8.35 -23.86 24.77
CA ILE A 210 -7.46 -24.98 25.14
C ILE A 210 -7.15 -25.02 26.65
N ASN A 211 -7.87 -24.24 27.46
CA ASN A 211 -7.81 -24.20 28.95
C ASN A 211 -6.42 -23.84 29.53
N ILE A 212 -5.62 -23.05 28.83
CA ILE A 212 -4.32 -22.58 29.35
C ILE A 212 -4.24 -21.05 29.52
N LYS A 213 -5.34 -20.33 29.33
CA LYS A 213 -5.36 -18.86 29.48
C LYS A 213 -4.84 -18.40 30.84
N ASN A 214 -5.11 -19.16 31.90
CA ASN A 214 -4.63 -18.88 33.26
C ASN A 214 -3.12 -19.04 33.45
N LYS A 215 -2.41 -19.62 32.48
CA LYS A 215 -0.96 -19.71 32.46
C LYS A 215 -0.29 -18.42 31.94
N PHE A 216 -1.06 -17.50 31.40
CA PHE A 216 -0.59 -16.28 30.80
C PHE A 216 -1.26 -15.05 31.44
N THR A 217 -0.47 -14.02 31.73
CA THR A 217 -0.95 -12.66 32.02
C THR A 217 -0.76 -11.83 30.78
N ILE A 218 -1.85 -11.52 30.07
CA ILE A 218 -1.82 -10.79 28.81
C ILE A 218 -2.09 -9.32 29.10
N SER A 219 -1.22 -8.45 28.62
CA SER A 219 -1.35 -6.99 28.64
C SER A 219 -1.18 -6.41 27.25
N THR A 220 -1.67 -5.22 27.05
CA THR A 220 -1.48 -4.44 25.80
C THR A 220 -0.73 -3.16 26.13
N GLN A 221 0.07 -2.67 25.19
CA GLN A 221 0.71 -1.37 25.26
C GLN A 221 0.60 -0.69 23.91
N ALA A 222 0.12 0.56 23.90
CA ALA A 222 0.15 1.37 22.70
C ALA A 222 1.58 1.82 22.42
N VAL A 223 2.00 1.73 21.16
CA VAL A 223 3.32 2.13 20.69
C VAL A 223 3.22 2.95 19.40
N GLY A 224 4.09 3.93 19.26
CA GLY A 224 4.13 4.82 18.11
C GLY A 224 2.96 5.80 18.04
N ASP A 225 3.10 6.76 17.17
CA ASP A 225 2.03 7.72 16.79
C ASP A 225 1.68 7.62 15.29
N GLY A 226 2.13 6.54 14.64
CA GLY A 226 2.07 6.32 13.21
C GLY A 226 3.37 6.64 12.48
N THR A 227 4.43 7.05 13.20
CA THR A 227 5.77 7.24 12.65
C THR A 227 6.73 6.14 13.13
N ILE A 228 7.70 5.77 12.29
CA ILE A 228 8.74 4.79 12.66
C ILE A 228 9.55 5.27 13.87
N PHE A 229 9.89 6.56 13.91
CA PHE A 229 10.69 7.14 15.00
C PHE A 229 10.02 7.02 16.36
N SER A 230 8.72 7.30 16.44
CA SER A 230 7.95 7.17 17.68
C SER A 230 7.82 5.72 18.13
N ALA A 231 7.62 4.78 17.20
CA ALA A 231 7.57 3.35 17.52
C ALA A 231 8.94 2.83 18.03
N GLU A 232 10.05 3.30 17.43
CA GLU A 232 11.41 2.96 17.85
C GLU A 232 11.67 3.45 19.29
N GLU A 233 11.29 4.69 19.63
CA GLU A 233 11.45 5.25 20.98
C GLU A 233 10.66 4.45 22.01
N ASP A 234 9.36 4.25 21.80
CA ASP A 234 8.48 3.52 22.72
C ASP A 234 8.95 2.07 22.95
N ILE A 235 9.34 1.37 21.87
CA ILE A 235 9.82 -0.01 21.96
C ILE A 235 11.18 -0.07 22.64
N SER A 236 12.09 0.87 22.37
CA SER A 236 13.39 0.98 23.05
C SER A 236 13.21 1.15 24.55
N ASP A 237 12.24 1.96 24.98
CA ASP A 237 11.93 2.16 26.41
C ASP A 237 11.47 0.85 27.08
N ILE A 238 10.68 0.01 26.37
CA ILE A 238 10.31 -1.32 26.88
C ILE A 238 11.55 -2.18 27.11
N PHE A 239 12.51 -2.18 26.18
CA PHE A 239 13.75 -2.97 26.30
C PHE A 239 14.75 -2.38 27.31
N ALA A 240 14.68 -1.09 27.59
CA ALA A 240 15.48 -0.44 28.63
C ALA A 240 15.00 -0.84 30.05
N ASP A 241 13.77 -1.30 30.21
CA ASP A 241 13.23 -1.75 31.50
C ASP A 241 13.97 -3.00 32.01
N LYS A 242 14.03 -3.13 33.32
CA LYS A 242 14.66 -4.29 33.99
C LYS A 242 13.84 -5.57 33.83
N LYS A 243 12.53 -5.46 33.62
CA LYS A 243 11.62 -6.59 33.54
C LYS A 243 10.90 -6.62 32.19
N LEU A 244 11.45 -7.39 31.26
CA LEU A 244 10.82 -7.68 30.00
C LEU A 244 9.65 -8.67 30.15
N PRO A 245 8.65 -8.63 29.24
CA PRO A 245 7.65 -9.69 29.13
C PRO A 245 8.33 -11.00 28.69
N ASP A 246 7.76 -12.15 29.09
CA ASP A 246 8.25 -13.45 28.61
C ASP A 246 7.99 -13.62 27.10
N ILE A 247 6.90 -13.01 26.60
CA ILE A 247 6.48 -13.04 25.18
C ILE A 247 6.05 -11.64 24.76
N MET A 248 6.52 -11.19 23.61
CA MET A 248 6.10 -9.94 22.97
C MET A 248 5.49 -10.25 21.60
N VAL A 249 4.33 -9.68 21.32
CA VAL A 249 3.59 -9.83 20.05
C VAL A 249 3.54 -8.48 19.36
N CYS A 250 4.12 -8.38 18.19
CA CYS A 250 4.09 -7.21 17.32
C CYS A 250 3.03 -7.44 16.23
N LEU A 251 2.10 -6.50 16.04
CA LEU A 251 0.95 -6.65 15.16
C LEU A 251 1.11 -5.97 13.80
N ASP A 252 2.25 -5.32 13.57
CA ASP A 252 2.60 -4.71 12.29
C ASP A 252 4.10 -4.83 11.97
N GLU A 253 4.47 -4.43 10.75
CA GLU A 253 5.84 -4.53 10.24
C GLU A 253 6.80 -3.60 11.00
N THR A 254 6.37 -2.37 11.28
CA THR A 254 7.20 -1.35 11.96
C THR A 254 7.55 -1.82 13.36
N ASP A 255 6.56 -2.20 14.16
CA ASP A 255 6.77 -2.69 15.52
C ASP A 255 7.65 -3.94 15.54
N THR A 256 7.45 -4.86 14.58
CA THR A 256 8.27 -6.06 14.45
C THR A 256 9.73 -5.73 14.17
N THR A 257 9.98 -4.81 13.24
CA THR A 257 11.33 -4.37 12.88
C THR A 257 12.03 -3.67 14.04
N CYS A 258 11.35 -2.73 14.70
CA CYS A 258 11.86 -2.02 15.85
C CYS A 258 12.17 -2.96 17.04
N ALA A 259 11.28 -3.94 17.30
CA ALA A 259 11.50 -4.93 18.37
C ALA A 259 12.70 -5.84 18.08
N CYS A 260 12.88 -6.26 16.82
CA CYS A 260 14.04 -7.06 16.39
C CYS A 260 15.36 -6.27 16.57
N GLN A 261 15.36 -4.98 16.30
CA GLN A 261 16.53 -4.12 16.49
C GLN A 261 16.79 -3.89 17.99
N ALA A 262 15.77 -3.47 18.74
CA ALA A 262 15.91 -3.15 20.16
C ALA A 262 16.40 -4.34 21.00
N ILE A 263 15.90 -5.56 20.76
CA ILE A 263 16.36 -6.75 21.51
C ILE A 263 17.86 -7.03 21.34
N VAL A 264 18.43 -6.67 20.19
CA VAL A 264 19.87 -6.77 19.90
C VAL A 264 20.62 -5.64 20.59
N ASP A 265 20.19 -4.39 20.42
CA ASP A 265 20.86 -3.20 20.93
C ASP A 265 20.95 -3.20 22.47
N TYR A 266 19.91 -3.70 23.12
CA TYR A 266 19.88 -3.86 24.58
C TYR A 266 20.48 -5.19 25.07
N ASN A 267 21.05 -6.01 24.17
CA ASN A 267 21.64 -7.32 24.50
C ASN A 267 20.68 -8.24 25.27
N LYS A 268 19.43 -8.33 24.79
CA LYS A 268 18.32 -9.07 25.42
C LYS A 268 17.87 -10.29 24.59
N VAL A 269 18.64 -10.68 23.58
CA VAL A 269 18.33 -11.86 22.75
C VAL A 269 18.17 -13.09 23.65
N GLY A 270 17.04 -13.80 23.49
CA GLY A 270 16.67 -14.95 24.31
C GLY A 270 16.04 -14.63 25.66
N SER A 271 15.90 -13.34 26.05
CA SER A 271 15.22 -12.92 27.29
C SER A 271 13.71 -12.79 27.13
N THR A 272 13.22 -12.63 25.92
CA THR A 272 11.80 -12.59 25.55
C THR A 272 11.60 -13.27 24.21
N MET A 273 10.48 -13.98 24.05
CA MET A 273 10.07 -14.58 22.80
C MET A 273 9.36 -13.52 21.95
N LEU A 274 9.90 -13.17 20.78
CA LEU A 274 9.27 -12.26 19.84
C LEU A 274 8.41 -13.02 18.83
N LEU A 275 7.19 -12.52 18.60
CA LEU A 275 6.27 -12.93 17.54
C LEU A 275 5.95 -11.69 16.69
N GLY A 276 6.16 -11.76 15.38
CA GLY A 276 6.07 -10.62 14.48
C GLY A 276 4.97 -10.74 13.45
N TYR A 277 4.85 -9.69 12.66
CA TYR A 277 3.95 -9.58 11.51
C TYR A 277 4.72 -9.07 10.29
N TYR A 278 4.30 -9.57 9.11
CA TYR A 278 4.85 -9.27 7.80
C TYR A 278 6.28 -9.79 7.59
N ARG A 279 6.94 -9.37 6.50
CA ARG A 279 8.31 -9.74 6.12
C ARG A 279 9.02 -8.58 5.44
N ASN A 280 10.26 -8.38 5.82
CA ASN A 280 11.27 -7.58 5.13
C ASN A 280 12.64 -8.19 5.46
N ASP A 281 13.71 -7.67 4.88
CA ASP A 281 15.06 -8.21 5.09
C ASP A 281 15.46 -8.28 6.56
N THR A 282 15.12 -7.27 7.35
CA THR A 282 15.41 -7.22 8.79
C THR A 282 14.67 -8.32 9.55
N ILE A 283 13.38 -8.51 9.25
CA ILE A 283 12.53 -9.53 9.87
C ILE A 283 13.02 -10.95 9.49
N LEU A 284 13.32 -11.16 8.21
CA LEU A 284 13.83 -12.45 7.72
C LEU A 284 15.20 -12.76 8.33
N ASP A 285 16.11 -11.77 8.42
CA ASP A 285 17.41 -11.95 9.06
C ASP A 285 17.28 -12.24 10.57
N ALA A 286 16.33 -11.60 11.26
CA ALA A 286 16.03 -11.86 12.66
C ALA A 286 15.51 -13.30 12.89
N ILE A 287 14.65 -13.82 11.99
CA ILE A 287 14.19 -15.22 12.05
C ILE A 287 15.38 -16.18 11.83
N ARG A 288 16.21 -15.91 10.81
CA ARG A 288 17.40 -16.73 10.50
C ARG A 288 18.38 -16.79 11.67
N LYS A 289 18.53 -15.69 12.41
CA LYS A 289 19.39 -15.61 13.59
C LYS A 289 18.71 -16.09 14.89
N ASN A 290 17.47 -16.60 14.82
CA ASN A 290 16.66 -16.99 15.98
C ASN A 290 16.44 -15.86 17.00
N ILE A 291 16.41 -14.60 16.55
CA ILE A 291 16.05 -13.42 17.33
C ILE A 291 14.53 -13.31 17.39
N LEU A 292 13.87 -13.48 16.24
CA LEU A 292 12.42 -13.55 16.09
C LEU A 292 11.99 -15.02 15.94
N SER A 293 11.03 -15.46 16.76
CA SER A 293 10.59 -16.85 16.77
C SER A 293 9.79 -17.23 15.52
N CYS A 294 8.90 -16.34 15.10
CA CYS A 294 8.22 -16.41 13.80
C CYS A 294 7.59 -15.07 13.46
N SER A 295 7.29 -14.88 12.19
CA SER A 295 6.41 -13.81 11.68
C SER A 295 5.24 -14.40 10.91
N PHE A 296 4.15 -13.66 10.83
CA PHE A 296 3.03 -14.01 9.98
C PHE A 296 2.98 -13.05 8.80
N THR A 297 2.71 -13.58 7.62
CA THR A 297 2.62 -12.80 6.38
C THR A 297 1.44 -13.24 5.54
N VAL A 298 1.20 -12.53 4.47
CA VAL A 298 0.19 -12.84 3.45
C VAL A 298 0.86 -12.83 2.09
N ASP A 299 0.26 -13.47 1.09
CA ASP A 299 0.68 -13.27 -0.30
C ASP A 299 0.01 -12.00 -0.87
N PRO A 300 0.78 -10.91 -1.08
CA PRO A 300 0.21 -9.68 -1.64
C PRO A 300 -0.27 -9.86 -3.09
N LYS A 301 0.26 -10.85 -3.81
CA LYS A 301 -0.17 -11.13 -5.17
C LYS A 301 -1.59 -11.68 -5.21
N GLU A 302 -1.91 -12.60 -4.29
CA GLU A 302 -3.26 -13.15 -4.16
C GLU A 302 -4.26 -12.03 -3.84
N ILE A 303 -3.89 -11.08 -2.95
CA ILE A 303 -4.75 -9.92 -2.67
C ILE A 303 -5.01 -9.09 -3.93
N GLY A 304 -3.97 -8.80 -4.72
CA GLY A 304 -4.11 -7.98 -5.92
C GLY A 304 -4.97 -8.64 -6.99
N ILE A 305 -4.77 -9.94 -7.23
CA ILE A 305 -5.57 -10.75 -8.16
C ILE A 305 -7.03 -10.76 -7.72
N ASP A 306 -7.30 -11.18 -6.49
CA ASP A 306 -8.67 -11.30 -5.97
C ASP A 306 -9.42 -9.96 -5.97
N CYS A 307 -8.73 -8.82 -5.75
CA CYS A 307 -9.36 -7.50 -5.86
C CYS A 307 -9.89 -7.20 -7.27
N VAL A 308 -9.13 -7.57 -8.30
CA VAL A 308 -9.54 -7.38 -9.69
C VAL A 308 -10.66 -8.34 -10.07
N ASP A 309 -10.56 -9.60 -9.66
CA ASP A 309 -11.60 -10.61 -9.88
C ASP A 309 -12.92 -10.18 -9.27
N GLU A 310 -12.90 -9.72 -8.00
CA GLU A 310 -14.08 -9.20 -7.32
C GLU A 310 -14.69 -7.97 -8.02
N LEU A 311 -13.88 -7.02 -8.54
CA LEU A 311 -14.38 -5.90 -9.35
C LEU A 311 -15.03 -6.38 -10.65
N ASN A 312 -14.40 -7.32 -11.33
CA ASN A 312 -14.89 -7.89 -12.58
C ASN A 312 -16.20 -8.68 -12.37
N ASP A 313 -16.29 -9.48 -11.31
CA ASP A 313 -17.50 -10.20 -10.91
C ASP A 313 -18.63 -9.23 -10.56
N TYR A 314 -18.33 -8.14 -9.85
CA TYR A 314 -19.32 -7.10 -9.59
C TYR A 314 -19.86 -6.45 -10.87
N LYS A 315 -18.98 -6.17 -11.85
CA LYS A 315 -19.38 -5.61 -13.15
C LYS A 315 -20.23 -6.58 -13.97
N SER A 316 -19.95 -7.89 -13.90
CA SER A 316 -20.63 -8.91 -14.71
C SER A 316 -21.91 -9.42 -14.04
N GLU A 317 -21.91 -9.63 -12.71
CA GLU A 317 -22.99 -10.28 -11.98
C GLU A 317 -23.78 -9.32 -11.05
N GLY A 318 -23.22 -8.13 -10.75
CA GLY A 318 -23.82 -7.14 -9.85
C GLY A 318 -23.73 -7.49 -8.36
N ARG A 319 -22.99 -8.54 -8.01
CA ARG A 319 -22.82 -9.00 -6.63
C ARG A 319 -21.48 -9.70 -6.47
N ILE A 320 -20.90 -9.58 -5.28
CA ILE A 320 -19.63 -10.19 -4.87
C ILE A 320 -19.68 -10.63 -3.41
N THR A 321 -18.65 -11.32 -2.98
CA THR A 321 -18.46 -11.74 -1.59
C THR A 321 -18.09 -10.54 -0.72
N GLU A 322 -18.74 -10.36 0.43
CA GLU A 322 -18.42 -9.24 1.34
C GLU A 322 -17.01 -9.33 1.93
N TYR A 323 -16.52 -10.55 2.12
CA TYR A 323 -15.19 -10.85 2.68
C TYR A 323 -14.52 -11.97 1.88
N GLN A 324 -13.49 -11.62 1.13
CA GLN A 324 -12.60 -12.58 0.48
C GLN A 324 -11.36 -12.73 1.34
N THR A 325 -11.19 -13.91 1.97
CA THR A 325 -10.09 -14.13 2.92
C THR A 325 -8.92 -14.85 2.27
N ILE A 326 -7.74 -14.24 2.41
CA ILE A 326 -6.47 -14.76 1.94
C ILE A 326 -5.81 -15.62 3.05
N GLY A 327 -5.03 -16.61 2.64
CA GLY A 327 -4.30 -17.45 3.55
C GLY A 327 -3.23 -16.70 4.34
N ILE A 328 -3.09 -17.06 5.63
CA ILE A 328 -2.01 -16.54 6.49
C ILE A 328 -0.85 -17.53 6.43
N GLU A 329 0.32 -17.06 6.05
CA GLU A 329 1.55 -17.82 6.04
C GLU A 329 2.39 -17.53 7.29
N LYS A 330 2.89 -18.58 7.94
CA LYS A 330 3.85 -18.44 9.03
C LYS A 330 5.27 -18.63 8.50
N ILE A 331 6.15 -17.70 8.81
CA ILE A 331 7.58 -17.78 8.54
C ILE A 331 8.30 -18.10 9.85
N ASP A 332 9.07 -19.18 9.89
CA ASP A 332 9.93 -19.53 11.02
C ASP A 332 11.25 -20.14 10.52
N SER A 333 12.11 -20.56 11.44
CA SER A 333 13.43 -21.14 11.11
C SER A 333 13.37 -22.41 10.23
N ASN A 334 12.20 -23.07 10.11
CA ASN A 334 12.06 -24.28 9.32
C ASN A 334 11.79 -24.01 7.84
N ASN A 335 11.15 -22.87 7.52
CA ASN A 335 10.72 -22.55 6.16
C ASN A 335 11.29 -21.22 5.61
N ILE A 336 12.10 -20.49 6.38
CA ILE A 336 12.67 -19.19 6.00
C ILE A 336 13.38 -19.20 4.63
N ASN A 337 14.05 -20.31 4.28
CA ASN A 337 14.81 -20.39 3.03
C ASN A 337 13.91 -20.28 1.77
N SER A 338 12.64 -20.70 1.85
CA SER A 338 11.70 -20.54 0.73
C SER A 338 11.31 -19.08 0.48
N PHE A 339 11.40 -18.24 1.50
CA PHE A 339 11.07 -16.81 1.39
C PHE A 339 12.27 -15.98 0.93
N ILE A 340 13.50 -16.34 1.31
CA ILE A 340 14.73 -15.66 0.87
C ILE A 340 14.98 -15.91 -0.61
N ASN A 341 14.91 -17.16 -1.08
CA ASN A 341 15.17 -17.51 -2.47
C ASN A 341 14.15 -16.89 -3.44
N SER A 342 12.91 -16.64 -2.99
CA SER A 342 11.89 -15.98 -3.82
C SER A 342 12.16 -14.49 -4.04
N GLU A 343 13.08 -13.88 -3.30
CA GLU A 343 13.49 -12.48 -3.45
C GLU A 343 14.75 -12.36 -4.35
N GLU A 344 15.68 -13.32 -4.29
CA GLU A 344 16.87 -13.36 -5.17
C GLU A 344 16.47 -13.55 -6.65
N ASP A 345 15.45 -14.35 -6.94
CA ASP A 345 14.92 -14.55 -8.30
C ASP A 345 14.30 -13.27 -8.92
N LYS A 346 13.96 -12.26 -8.09
CA LYS A 346 13.39 -10.99 -8.57
C LYS A 346 14.44 -9.93 -8.92
N ASP A 347 15.61 -9.98 -8.33
CA ASP A 347 16.69 -9.05 -8.66
C ASP A 347 17.37 -9.43 -9.99
N ASP A 348 17.39 -10.72 -10.33
CA ASP A 348 17.91 -11.21 -11.62
C ASP A 348 16.99 -10.89 -12.82
N GLU A 349 15.68 -10.66 -12.62
CA GLU A 349 14.74 -10.23 -13.67
C GLU A 349 14.78 -8.71 -13.93
N LYS A 350 15.38 -7.91 -13.05
CA LYS A 350 15.52 -6.45 -13.24
C LYS A 350 16.74 -6.04 -14.07
N ASP A 351 17.67 -6.98 -14.28
CA ASP A 351 18.91 -6.74 -15.04
C ASP A 351 18.86 -7.30 -16.48
N LEU A 352 17.71 -7.74 -16.98
CA LEU A 352 17.47 -8.20 -18.35
C LEU A 352 16.49 -7.25 -19.07
#